data_3f054ac6a94d787c85d4595e1c52a27a
#
_entry.id   3f054ac6a94d787c85d4595e1c52a27a
#
_cell.length_a   1.000
_cell.length_b   1.000
_cell.length_c   1.000
_cell.angle_alpha   90.00
_cell.angle_beta   90.00
_cell.angle_gamma   90.00
#
_symmetry.space_group_name_H-M   'P 1'
#
loop_
_entity.id
_entity.type
_entity.pdbx_description
1 polymer ?
#
loop_
_entity_poly.entity_id
_entity_poly.type
_entity_poly.pdbx_seq_one_letter_code
_entity_poly.pdbx_strand_id
1 'polypeptide(L)'
;SVSAFLLNRSSDLEIGIVTDEGGVTCHASIISRELGIPCVVGTGDATTTLKENTGVTLDGKKGLVFDGISETKEEAAPVAGTVEAAPIITVTEVKANVSMPEAAEKAAATGADGVGLLRTEHLMLTSGIHPGKFIADGNEDELIDTIADNVQIVADAFYPKPVWYRTLDAPTDEFITLEGGENEPREHNPMLGWRGIRRELDQPEILKCEFNAIKKLHEKGYTNIGIMIPLSQNPEELIQAKALCSSIGFEPHKDVDFGMMVEIPAAAIMIDEYIK
;
A
#
# COMPACT_ATOMS: atom_id res chain seq x y z
N SER A 1 -5.76 -2.09 18.81
CA SER A 1 -5.80 -0.62 18.65
C SER A 1 -4.36 -0.11 18.59
N VAL A 2 -3.97 0.37 17.43
CA VAL A 2 -2.66 1.01 17.27
C VAL A 2 -2.82 2.45 17.72
N SER A 3 -2.41 2.76 18.94
CA SER A 3 -2.31 4.15 19.38
C SER A 3 -0.96 4.67 18.93
N ALA A 4 -0.94 5.48 17.87
CA ALA A 4 0.26 6.14 17.39
C ALA A 4 0.32 7.57 17.94
N PHE A 5 1.45 7.96 18.50
CA PHE A 5 1.73 9.35 18.80
C PHE A 5 2.47 10.01 17.63
N LEU A 6 1.83 11.00 17.02
CA LEU A 6 2.49 11.94 16.13
C LEU A 6 3.10 13.05 16.99
N LEU A 7 4.42 13.09 17.05
CA LEU A 7 5.16 14.10 17.80
C LEU A 7 5.44 15.27 16.88
N ASN A 8 4.83 16.43 17.15
CA ASN A 8 4.99 17.64 16.39
C ASN A 8 5.82 18.67 17.16
N ARG A 9 6.82 19.28 16.53
CA ARG A 9 7.60 20.39 17.08
C ARG A 9 7.22 21.71 16.40
N SER A 10 6.97 22.74 17.17
CA SER A 10 6.36 24.00 16.72
C SER A 10 7.27 24.96 15.94
N SER A 11 8.47 24.59 15.53
CA SER A 11 9.34 25.48 14.76
C SER A 11 10.16 24.86 13.62
N ASP A 12 10.37 23.52 13.65
CA ASP A 12 10.94 22.77 12.52
C ASP A 12 10.32 21.37 12.62
N LEU A 13 9.49 21.01 11.65
CA LEU A 13 8.66 19.79 11.62
C LEU A 13 9.52 18.50 11.64
N GLU A 14 10.03 18.13 12.80
CA GLU A 14 10.50 16.77 13.03
C GLU A 14 9.33 15.95 13.54
N ILE A 15 8.77 15.13 12.65
CA ILE A 15 7.68 14.19 12.94
C ILE A 15 8.29 12.83 13.21
N GLY A 16 7.82 12.14 14.24
CA GLY A 16 8.22 10.75 14.52
C GLY A 16 7.02 9.91 14.92
N ILE A 17 7.13 8.59 14.75
CA ILE A 17 6.08 7.64 15.11
C ILE A 17 6.57 6.74 16.24
N VAL A 18 5.77 6.61 17.32
CA VAL A 18 6.00 5.65 18.40
C VAL A 18 4.75 4.82 18.59
N THR A 19 4.88 3.49 18.67
CA THR A 19 3.75 2.58 18.91
C THR A 19 4.07 1.57 20.00
N ASP A 20 3.06 1.18 20.78
CA ASP A 20 3.21 0.15 21.82
C ASP A 20 3.34 -1.25 21.22
N GLU A 21 2.64 -1.49 20.13
CA GLU A 21 2.64 -2.78 19.42
C GLU A 21 3.29 -2.65 18.05
N GLY A 22 3.66 -3.79 17.48
CA GLY A 22 4.20 -3.88 16.13
C GLY A 22 5.66 -4.30 16.09
N GLY A 23 6.13 -4.51 14.89
CA GLY A 23 7.52 -4.90 14.57
C GLY A 23 8.01 -4.24 13.29
N VAL A 24 9.17 -4.64 12.83
CA VAL A 24 9.85 -4.03 11.66
C VAL A 24 9.02 -4.08 10.38
N THR A 25 8.04 -4.98 10.32
CA THR A 25 7.15 -5.20 9.17
C THR A 25 5.74 -4.66 9.38
N CYS A 26 5.44 -4.03 10.52
CA CYS A 26 4.12 -3.44 10.74
C CYS A 26 3.92 -2.20 9.86
N HIS A 27 2.66 -1.81 9.69
CA HIS A 27 2.25 -0.69 8.85
C HIS A 27 2.96 0.62 9.22
N ALA A 28 3.03 0.95 10.51
CA ALA A 28 3.73 2.14 11.00
C ALA A 28 5.21 2.17 10.57
N SER A 29 5.91 1.03 10.66
CA SER A 29 7.32 0.92 10.24
C SER A 29 7.51 1.02 8.73
N ILE A 30 6.56 0.53 7.93
CA ILE A 30 6.61 0.60 6.47
C ILE A 30 6.42 2.04 6.03
N ILE A 31 5.36 2.70 6.47
CA ILE A 31 5.04 4.09 6.12
C ILE A 31 6.15 5.04 6.57
N SER A 32 6.65 4.88 7.80
CA SER A 32 7.73 5.74 8.30
C SER A 32 9.00 5.65 7.45
N ARG A 33 9.34 4.46 6.96
CA ARG A 33 10.48 4.26 6.06
C ARG A 33 10.25 4.93 4.70
N GLU A 34 9.06 4.82 4.14
CA GLU A 34 8.71 5.47 2.88
C GLU A 34 8.78 6.99 3.01
N LEU A 35 8.21 7.54 4.09
CA LEU A 35 8.26 8.98 4.38
C LEU A 35 9.64 9.46 4.83
N GLY A 36 10.54 8.57 5.28
CA GLY A 36 11.86 8.93 5.79
C GLY A 36 11.82 9.57 7.18
N ILE A 37 10.80 9.28 8.00
CA ILE A 37 10.65 9.77 9.36
C ILE A 37 11.07 8.74 10.40
N PRO A 38 11.62 9.14 11.56
CA PRO A 38 12.01 8.22 12.61
C PRO A 38 10.81 7.48 13.19
N CYS A 39 10.97 6.17 13.45
CA CYS A 39 9.91 5.32 13.99
C CYS A 39 10.48 4.34 15.02
N VAL A 40 9.79 4.22 16.16
CA VAL A 40 10.05 3.22 17.19
C VAL A 40 8.76 2.45 17.45
N VAL A 41 8.77 1.14 17.22
CA VAL A 41 7.58 0.28 17.36
C VAL A 41 7.80 -0.79 18.42
N GLY A 42 6.72 -1.27 19.05
CA GLY A 42 6.79 -2.34 20.03
C GLY A 42 7.32 -1.91 21.38
N THR A 43 7.08 -0.67 21.79
CA THR A 43 7.55 -0.14 23.08
C THR A 43 6.83 -0.75 24.29
N GLY A 44 5.60 -1.20 24.08
CA GLY A 44 4.76 -1.84 25.11
C GLY A 44 4.03 -0.87 26.03
N ASP A 45 4.53 0.33 26.24
CA ASP A 45 4.04 1.27 27.24
C ASP A 45 4.13 2.76 26.85
N ALA A 46 4.53 3.09 25.62
CA ALA A 46 4.70 4.47 25.20
C ALA A 46 3.43 5.30 25.37
N THR A 47 2.26 4.73 25.05
CA THR A 47 0.97 5.43 25.15
C THR A 47 0.58 5.78 26.59
N THR A 48 1.13 5.09 27.57
CA THR A 48 0.89 5.35 29.00
C THR A 48 2.01 6.17 29.63
N THR A 49 3.22 6.09 29.10
CA THR A 49 4.42 6.73 29.65
C THR A 49 4.63 8.14 29.11
N LEU A 50 4.43 8.32 27.78
CA LEU A 50 4.58 9.61 27.13
C LEU A 50 3.36 10.51 27.43
N LYS A 51 3.62 11.73 27.82
CA LYS A 51 2.58 12.72 28.11
C LYS A 51 2.37 13.63 26.91
N GLU A 52 1.12 14.03 26.71
CA GLU A 52 0.80 15.04 25.71
C GLU A 52 1.63 16.32 25.90
N ASN A 53 2.07 16.91 24.80
CA ASN A 53 2.87 18.14 24.77
C ASN A 53 4.24 18.05 25.44
N THR A 54 4.80 16.86 25.63
CA THR A 54 6.20 16.69 26.07
C THR A 54 7.09 16.43 24.86
N GLY A 55 8.25 17.11 24.81
CA GLY A 55 9.27 16.83 23.79
C GLY A 55 9.97 15.50 24.10
N VAL A 56 10.15 14.66 23.10
CA VAL A 56 10.91 13.41 23.18
C VAL A 56 11.91 13.33 22.03
N THR A 57 12.97 12.55 22.22
CA THR A 57 13.95 12.26 21.18
C THR A 57 13.83 10.80 20.75
N LEU A 58 13.72 10.55 19.44
CA LEU A 58 13.60 9.21 18.86
C LEU A 58 14.92 8.77 18.21
N ASP A 59 15.45 7.62 18.62
CA ASP A 59 16.53 6.94 17.93
C ASP A 59 15.98 5.69 17.22
N GLY A 60 15.54 5.88 15.98
CA GLY A 60 14.96 4.80 15.17
C GLY A 60 15.97 3.70 14.82
N LYS A 61 17.29 3.97 14.87
CA LYS A 61 18.31 2.95 14.61
C LYS A 61 18.48 2.01 15.80
N LYS A 62 18.40 2.55 17.03
CA LYS A 62 18.53 1.76 18.27
C LYS A 62 17.18 1.29 18.81
N GLY A 63 16.05 1.83 18.28
CA GLY A 63 14.72 1.54 18.80
C GLY A 63 14.49 2.13 20.21
N LEU A 64 15.03 3.31 20.46
CA LEU A 64 14.95 3.97 21.78
C LEU A 64 14.18 5.29 21.71
N VAL A 65 13.43 5.56 22.78
CA VAL A 65 12.73 6.82 23.02
C VAL A 65 13.30 7.44 24.29
N PHE A 66 13.75 8.68 24.21
CA PHE A 66 14.31 9.41 25.35
C PHE A 66 13.39 10.55 25.76
N ASP A 67 13.23 10.77 27.04
CA ASP A 67 12.54 11.94 27.59
C ASP A 67 13.37 13.21 27.33
N GLY A 68 12.69 14.26 26.86
CA GLY A 68 13.31 15.53 26.55
C GLY A 68 13.86 15.60 25.10
N ILE A 69 14.19 16.83 24.71
CA ILE A 69 14.74 17.15 23.38
C ILE A 69 16.26 17.15 23.49
N SER A 70 16.92 16.24 22.82
CA SER A 70 18.37 16.28 22.67
C SER A 70 18.76 17.31 21.61
N GLU A 71 19.63 18.27 21.97
CA GLU A 71 20.23 19.21 21.01
C GLU A 71 21.35 18.58 20.16
N THR A 72 21.71 17.32 20.42
CA THR A 72 22.62 16.61 19.54
C THR A 72 21.92 16.44 18.17
N LYS A 73 22.18 17.37 17.27
CA LYS A 73 22.14 17.07 15.84
C LYS A 73 23.13 15.90 15.65
N GLU A 74 22.66 14.65 15.73
CA GLU A 74 23.31 13.67 14.89
C GLU A 74 23.21 14.28 13.48
N GLU A 75 24.36 14.57 12.88
CA GLU A 75 24.43 14.81 11.46
C GLU A 75 23.54 13.77 10.84
N ALA A 76 22.49 14.22 10.15
CA ALA A 76 21.71 13.33 9.30
C ALA A 76 22.77 12.51 8.57
N ALA A 77 22.81 11.21 8.88
CA ALA A 77 23.78 10.33 8.23
C ALA A 77 23.63 10.68 6.76
N PRO A 78 24.67 11.11 6.06
CA PRO A 78 24.53 11.64 4.74
C PRO A 78 23.63 10.63 4.03
N VAL A 79 22.48 11.11 3.58
CA VAL A 79 21.62 10.34 2.67
C VAL A 79 22.62 9.79 1.69
N ALA A 80 22.90 8.50 1.76
CA ALA A 80 24.13 7.88 1.24
C ALA A 80 24.39 8.61 -0.06
N GLY A 81 25.41 9.49 0.02
CA GLY A 81 25.68 10.39 -1.08
C GLY A 81 25.74 9.45 -2.24
N THR A 82 25.09 9.73 -3.31
CA THR A 82 25.15 9.03 -4.56
C THR A 82 26.61 8.76 -4.89
N VAL A 83 27.19 7.78 -4.19
CA VAL A 83 28.26 7.02 -4.78
C VAL A 83 27.49 6.38 -5.92
N GLU A 84 27.76 6.81 -7.15
CA GLU A 84 27.41 6.04 -8.32
C GLU A 84 28.12 4.69 -8.18
N ALA A 85 27.60 3.86 -7.31
CA ALA A 85 27.94 2.46 -7.28
C ALA A 85 27.50 1.96 -8.63
N ALA A 86 28.43 1.49 -9.45
CA ALA A 86 28.12 0.88 -10.73
C ALA A 86 26.95 -0.08 -10.49
N PRO A 87 25.86 -0.01 -11.29
CA PRO A 87 24.67 -0.81 -11.04
C PRO A 87 25.06 -2.27 -10.94
N ILE A 88 24.71 -2.89 -9.83
CA ILE A 88 24.94 -4.33 -9.64
C ILE A 88 23.98 -5.04 -10.60
N ILE A 89 24.52 -5.55 -11.70
CA ILE A 89 23.74 -6.33 -12.66
C ILE A 89 23.54 -7.73 -12.10
N THR A 90 22.31 -8.09 -11.82
CA THR A 90 21.90 -9.42 -11.39
C THR A 90 21.15 -10.15 -12.49
N VAL A 91 21.11 -11.49 -12.44
CA VAL A 91 20.27 -12.30 -13.35
C VAL A 91 18.79 -12.20 -12.98
N THR A 92 18.51 -11.88 -11.71
CA THR A 92 17.16 -11.73 -11.17
C THR A 92 16.80 -10.24 -11.11
N GLU A 93 15.63 -9.89 -11.58
CA GLU A 93 15.06 -8.55 -11.41
C GLU A 93 14.73 -8.29 -9.94
N VAL A 94 15.05 -7.10 -9.46
CA VAL A 94 14.73 -6.64 -8.10
C VAL A 94 13.74 -5.50 -8.19
N LYS A 95 12.49 -5.74 -7.76
CA LYS A 95 11.42 -4.76 -7.81
C LYS A 95 11.12 -4.17 -6.44
N ALA A 96 10.73 -2.92 -6.41
CA ALA A 96 10.35 -2.22 -5.19
C ALA A 96 8.90 -2.51 -4.81
N ASN A 97 8.58 -2.45 -3.51
CA ASN A 97 7.21 -2.29 -3.04
C ASN A 97 6.96 -0.79 -2.82
N VAL A 98 5.83 -0.29 -3.30
CA VAL A 98 5.41 1.10 -3.15
C VAL A 98 4.01 1.12 -2.54
N SER A 99 3.84 1.87 -1.47
CA SER A 99 2.53 2.03 -0.80
C SER A 99 2.01 3.46 -0.93
N MET A 100 2.89 4.42 -1.24
CA MET A 100 2.55 5.82 -1.35
C MET A 100 3.08 6.39 -2.68
N PRO A 101 2.25 7.06 -3.49
CA PRO A 101 2.70 7.65 -4.75
C PRO A 101 3.87 8.62 -4.58
N GLU A 102 3.89 9.38 -3.48
CA GLU A 102 4.94 10.36 -3.17
C GLU A 102 6.33 9.70 -2.99
N ALA A 103 6.36 8.41 -2.66
CA ALA A 103 7.61 7.66 -2.52
C ALA A 103 8.13 7.09 -3.87
N ALA A 104 7.36 7.20 -4.95
CA ALA A 104 7.66 6.53 -6.21
C ALA A 104 8.98 6.98 -6.83
N GLU A 105 9.24 8.29 -6.90
CA GLU A 105 10.49 8.82 -7.44
C GLU A 105 11.71 8.34 -6.64
N LYS A 106 11.60 8.36 -5.31
CA LYS A 106 12.66 7.87 -4.40
C LYS A 106 12.90 6.37 -4.60
N ALA A 107 11.83 5.59 -4.77
CA ALA A 107 11.92 4.16 -5.05
C ALA A 107 12.56 3.90 -6.42
N ALA A 108 12.17 4.63 -7.46
CA ALA A 108 12.74 4.52 -8.80
C ALA A 108 14.24 4.90 -8.82
N ALA A 109 14.64 5.92 -8.05
CA ALA A 109 16.04 6.36 -7.92
C ALA A 109 16.96 5.29 -7.30
N THR A 110 16.42 4.26 -6.63
CA THR A 110 17.23 3.12 -6.15
C THR A 110 17.77 2.24 -7.28
N GLY A 111 17.27 2.40 -8.50
CA GLY A 111 17.62 1.57 -9.64
C GLY A 111 16.80 0.28 -9.74
N ALA A 112 15.75 0.11 -8.93
CA ALA A 112 14.86 -1.05 -8.99
C ALA A 112 14.33 -1.31 -10.40
N ASP A 113 14.14 -2.60 -10.74
CA ASP A 113 13.71 -3.06 -12.07
C ASP A 113 12.20 -2.88 -12.32
N GLY A 114 11.49 -2.26 -11.39
CA GLY A 114 10.07 -1.97 -11.47
C GLY A 114 9.42 -1.96 -10.08
N VAL A 115 8.09 -1.92 -10.08
CA VAL A 115 7.27 -2.08 -8.87
C VAL A 115 6.69 -3.49 -8.86
N GLY A 116 7.10 -4.28 -7.88
CA GLY A 116 6.62 -5.65 -7.67
C GLY A 116 5.28 -5.70 -6.93
N LEU A 117 5.01 -4.66 -6.13
CA LEU A 117 3.75 -4.50 -5.40
C LEU A 117 3.45 -3.01 -5.22
N LEU A 118 2.43 -2.52 -5.90
CA LEU A 118 1.80 -1.24 -5.61
C LEU A 118 0.57 -1.49 -4.74
N ARG A 119 0.61 -1.00 -3.50
CA ARG A 119 -0.50 -1.11 -2.54
C ARG A 119 -1.44 0.07 -2.72
N THR A 120 -2.73 -0.22 -2.73
CA THR A 120 -3.77 0.78 -3.02
C THR A 120 -4.62 1.18 -1.83
N GLU A 121 -4.52 0.43 -0.72
CA GLU A 121 -5.30 0.71 0.49
C GLU A 121 -5.13 2.15 0.95
N HIS A 122 -3.88 2.62 1.00
CA HIS A 122 -3.60 3.99 1.43
C HIS A 122 -4.24 5.04 0.52
N LEU A 123 -4.29 4.80 -0.78
CA LEU A 123 -4.92 5.70 -1.76
C LEU A 123 -6.41 5.86 -1.50
N MET A 124 -7.09 4.76 -1.17
CA MET A 124 -8.51 4.76 -0.85
C MET A 124 -8.79 5.36 0.53
N LEU A 125 -7.93 5.05 1.51
CA LEU A 125 -8.06 5.60 2.87
C LEU A 125 -7.83 7.13 2.91
N THR A 126 -6.96 7.67 2.05
CA THR A 126 -6.64 9.11 2.02
C THR A 126 -7.80 9.97 1.54
N SER A 127 -8.71 9.41 0.75
CA SER A 127 -9.94 10.11 0.34
C SER A 127 -10.86 10.41 1.53
N GLY A 128 -10.76 9.67 2.62
CA GLY A 128 -11.65 9.73 3.77
C GLY A 128 -13.05 9.16 3.51
N ILE A 129 -13.30 8.64 2.30
CA ILE A 129 -14.60 8.13 1.84
C ILE A 129 -14.47 6.64 1.53
N HIS A 130 -15.44 5.87 2.00
CA HIS A 130 -15.50 4.44 1.74
C HIS A 130 -15.76 4.16 0.24
N PRO A 131 -15.04 3.23 -0.42
CA PRO A 131 -15.25 2.93 -1.85
C PRO A 131 -16.71 2.60 -2.20
N GLY A 132 -17.39 1.85 -1.35
CA GLY A 132 -18.81 1.54 -1.53
C GLY A 132 -19.75 2.75 -1.49
N LYS A 133 -19.33 3.86 -0.85
CA LYS A 133 -20.11 5.09 -0.84
C LYS A 133 -20.04 5.78 -2.20
N PHE A 134 -18.89 5.81 -2.87
CA PHE A 134 -18.83 6.32 -4.25
C PHE A 134 -19.82 5.61 -5.16
N ILE A 135 -19.92 4.26 -5.03
CA ILE A 135 -20.87 3.45 -5.81
C ILE A 135 -22.31 3.80 -5.44
N ALA A 136 -22.62 3.89 -4.14
CA ALA A 136 -23.98 4.19 -3.66
C ALA A 136 -24.48 5.60 -4.07
N ASP A 137 -23.58 6.55 -4.18
CA ASP A 137 -23.86 7.94 -4.57
C ASP A 137 -23.84 8.14 -6.10
N GLY A 138 -23.46 7.12 -6.91
CA GLY A 138 -23.33 7.21 -8.37
C GLY A 138 -22.12 8.01 -8.82
N ASN A 139 -21.05 8.00 -8.02
CA ASN A 139 -19.80 8.74 -8.23
C ASN A 139 -18.65 7.81 -8.62
N GLU A 140 -18.91 6.73 -9.35
CA GLU A 140 -17.91 5.74 -9.78
C GLU A 140 -16.76 6.38 -10.56
N ASP A 141 -17.07 7.37 -11.40
CA ASP A 141 -16.05 8.07 -12.20
C ASP A 141 -15.02 8.80 -11.31
N GLU A 142 -15.46 9.37 -10.19
CA GLU A 142 -14.55 10.03 -9.23
C GLU A 142 -13.61 9.02 -8.56
N LEU A 143 -14.12 7.84 -8.21
CA LEU A 143 -13.30 6.76 -7.66
C LEU A 143 -12.28 6.27 -8.70
N ILE A 144 -12.71 6.06 -9.96
CA ILE A 144 -11.85 5.65 -11.07
C ILE A 144 -10.74 6.69 -11.29
N ASP A 145 -11.08 7.97 -11.30
CA ASP A 145 -10.12 9.05 -11.51
C ASP A 145 -9.12 9.15 -10.35
N THR A 146 -9.60 9.05 -9.12
CA THR A 146 -8.75 9.05 -7.92
C THR A 146 -7.72 7.93 -7.98
N ILE A 147 -8.13 6.70 -8.32
CA ILE A 147 -7.22 5.57 -8.45
C ILE A 147 -6.25 5.81 -9.60
N ALA A 148 -6.75 6.20 -10.78
CA ALA A 148 -5.93 6.39 -11.97
C ALA A 148 -4.85 7.47 -11.76
N ASP A 149 -5.20 8.61 -11.19
CA ASP A 149 -4.27 9.72 -10.97
C ASP A 149 -3.13 9.33 -10.01
N ASN A 150 -3.43 8.61 -8.94
CA ASN A 150 -2.43 8.13 -8.00
C ASN A 150 -1.52 7.03 -8.60
N VAL A 151 -2.11 6.08 -9.34
CA VAL A 151 -1.32 5.04 -10.01
C VAL A 151 -0.46 5.63 -11.11
N GLN A 152 -0.94 6.67 -11.81
CA GLN A 152 -0.18 7.36 -12.83
C GLN A 152 1.13 7.95 -12.30
N ILE A 153 1.13 8.54 -11.10
CA ILE A 153 2.36 9.07 -10.47
C ILE A 153 3.43 7.97 -10.34
N VAL A 154 3.02 6.78 -9.92
CA VAL A 154 3.94 5.64 -9.79
C VAL A 154 4.38 5.13 -11.16
N ALA A 155 3.44 5.05 -12.11
CA ALA A 155 3.74 4.61 -13.46
C ALA A 155 4.71 5.56 -14.17
N ASP A 156 4.56 6.88 -14.01
CA ASP A 156 5.47 7.90 -14.54
C ASP A 156 6.90 7.72 -14.01
N ALA A 157 7.04 7.53 -12.69
CA ALA A 157 8.34 7.38 -12.04
C ALA A 157 9.11 6.13 -12.50
N PHE A 158 8.40 5.06 -12.87
CA PHE A 158 8.99 3.78 -13.27
C PHE A 158 8.98 3.50 -14.76
N TYR A 159 8.26 4.29 -15.59
CA TYR A 159 8.16 4.03 -17.03
C TYR A 159 9.53 3.87 -17.70
N PRO A 160 9.77 2.87 -18.57
CA PRO A 160 8.84 1.83 -19.05
C PRO A 160 8.86 0.53 -18.21
N LYS A 161 9.47 0.55 -17.01
CA LYS A 161 9.58 -0.62 -16.14
C LYS A 161 8.21 -1.08 -15.63
N PRO A 162 8.01 -2.38 -15.35
CA PRO A 162 6.71 -2.90 -14.94
C PRO A 162 6.26 -2.37 -13.57
N VAL A 163 4.95 -2.14 -13.45
CA VAL A 163 4.27 -1.78 -12.21
C VAL A 163 3.13 -2.76 -11.96
N TRP A 164 3.20 -3.54 -10.88
CA TRP A 164 2.15 -4.48 -10.50
C TRP A 164 1.19 -3.82 -9.51
N TYR A 165 0.01 -3.46 -10.02
CA TYR A 165 -1.10 -2.93 -9.24
C TYR A 165 -1.81 -4.06 -8.52
N ARG A 166 -1.80 -4.06 -7.18
CA ARG A 166 -2.60 -4.97 -6.38
C ARG A 166 -3.99 -4.38 -6.15
N THR A 167 -5.04 -5.15 -6.45
CA THR A 167 -6.40 -4.73 -6.13
C THR A 167 -6.62 -4.66 -4.63
N LEU A 168 -7.72 -4.06 -4.21
CA LEU A 168 -7.98 -3.67 -2.84
C LEU A 168 -7.86 -4.82 -1.84
N ASP A 169 -7.01 -4.65 -0.84
CA ASP A 169 -6.77 -5.63 0.22
C ASP A 169 -6.80 -4.99 1.62
N ALA A 170 -7.75 -4.12 1.89
CA ALA A 170 -7.92 -3.54 3.20
C ALA A 170 -8.87 -4.39 4.07
N PRO A 171 -8.49 -4.65 5.32
CA PRO A 171 -9.38 -5.30 6.28
C PRO A 171 -10.51 -4.34 6.72
N THR A 172 -11.60 -4.90 7.26
CA THR A 172 -12.81 -4.16 7.63
C THR A 172 -12.57 -3.06 8.66
N ASP A 173 -11.65 -3.26 9.60
CA ASP A 173 -11.32 -2.29 10.64
C ASP A 173 -10.61 -1.02 10.12
N GLU A 174 -9.98 -1.07 8.96
CA GLU A 174 -9.41 0.11 8.31
C GLU A 174 -10.49 0.99 7.67
N PHE A 175 -11.59 0.39 7.21
CA PHE A 175 -12.68 1.11 6.55
C PHE A 175 -13.73 1.69 7.49
N ILE A 176 -13.85 1.18 8.71
CA ILE A 176 -14.91 1.53 9.64
C ILE A 176 -14.93 3.03 10.01
N THR A 177 -13.81 3.71 9.88
CA THR A 177 -13.64 5.14 10.22
C THR A 177 -13.88 6.07 9.04
N LEU A 178 -14.03 5.53 7.83
CA LEU A 178 -14.29 6.31 6.62
C LEU A 178 -15.76 6.74 6.56
N GLU A 179 -16.02 7.83 5.87
CA GLU A 179 -17.39 8.25 5.55
C GLU A 179 -18.10 7.18 4.71
N GLY A 180 -19.19 6.62 5.22
CA GLY A 180 -19.91 5.48 4.61
C GLY A 180 -19.41 4.11 5.06
N GLY A 181 -18.45 4.06 5.99
CA GLY A 181 -17.91 2.81 6.58
C GLY A 181 -18.62 2.33 7.84
N GLU A 182 -19.70 3.01 8.28
CA GLU A 182 -20.39 2.73 9.55
C GLU A 182 -21.01 1.33 9.59
N ASN A 183 -21.25 0.74 8.43
CA ASN A 183 -21.85 -0.59 8.29
C ASN A 183 -20.80 -1.71 8.12
N GLU A 184 -19.51 -1.39 8.18
CA GLU A 184 -18.45 -2.40 8.10
C GLU A 184 -18.59 -3.42 9.24
N PRO A 185 -18.48 -4.73 8.95
CA PRO A 185 -18.56 -5.75 9.96
C PRO A 185 -17.39 -5.66 10.93
N ARG A 186 -17.67 -5.80 12.23
CA ARG A 186 -16.64 -5.93 13.24
C ARG A 186 -16.19 -7.36 13.33
N GLU A 187 -14.99 -7.65 12.89
CA GLU A 187 -14.41 -8.98 12.86
C GLU A 187 -13.46 -9.21 14.04
N HIS A 188 -13.49 -10.42 14.60
CA HIS A 188 -12.54 -10.78 15.67
C HIS A 188 -11.10 -10.90 15.15
N ASN A 189 -10.94 -11.29 13.89
CA ASN A 189 -9.65 -11.36 13.21
C ASN A 189 -9.77 -10.82 11.78
N PRO A 190 -9.63 -9.52 11.58
CA PRO A 190 -9.73 -8.91 10.24
C PRO A 190 -8.72 -9.45 9.23
N MET A 191 -7.60 -10.00 9.69
CA MET A 191 -6.59 -10.62 8.80
C MET A 191 -7.13 -11.84 8.04
N LEU A 192 -8.03 -12.60 8.65
CA LEU A 192 -8.68 -13.77 8.05
C LEU A 192 -10.11 -13.45 7.57
N GLY A 193 -10.50 -12.21 7.67
CA GLY A 193 -11.85 -11.75 7.47
C GLY A 193 -12.23 -11.44 6.01
N TRP A 194 -13.19 -10.55 5.88
CA TRP A 194 -13.78 -10.11 4.62
C TRP A 194 -12.92 -9.02 3.96
N ARG A 195 -11.93 -9.46 3.20
CA ARG A 195 -10.95 -8.61 2.52
C ARG A 195 -10.42 -9.25 1.23
N GLY A 196 -9.70 -8.48 0.42
CA GLY A 196 -9.14 -8.93 -0.85
C GLY A 196 -10.22 -9.43 -1.79
N ILE A 197 -9.88 -10.42 -2.62
CA ILE A 197 -10.79 -10.93 -3.66
C ILE A 197 -12.16 -11.39 -3.13
N ARG A 198 -12.25 -11.89 -1.90
CA ARG A 198 -13.54 -12.27 -1.30
C ARG A 198 -14.48 -11.09 -1.19
N ARG A 199 -13.97 -9.96 -0.70
CA ARG A 199 -14.72 -8.71 -0.61
C ARG A 199 -15.05 -8.17 -1.99
N GLU A 200 -14.08 -8.16 -2.87
CA GLU A 200 -14.22 -7.62 -4.22
C GLU A 200 -15.24 -8.38 -5.07
N LEU A 201 -15.38 -9.70 -4.88
CA LEU A 201 -16.42 -10.50 -5.56
C LEU A 201 -17.81 -10.28 -4.97
N ASP A 202 -17.92 -9.97 -3.67
CA ASP A 202 -19.18 -9.57 -3.04
C ASP A 202 -19.58 -8.12 -3.41
N GLN A 203 -18.61 -7.27 -3.74
CA GLN A 203 -18.79 -5.88 -4.13
C GLN A 203 -18.14 -5.61 -5.51
N PRO A 204 -18.60 -6.29 -6.58
CA PRO A 204 -17.92 -6.31 -7.88
C PRO A 204 -17.83 -4.95 -8.56
N GLU A 205 -18.67 -3.99 -8.18
CA GLU A 205 -18.62 -2.64 -8.76
C GLU A 205 -17.35 -1.89 -8.32
N ILE A 206 -16.84 -2.13 -7.09
CA ILE A 206 -15.57 -1.57 -6.64
C ILE A 206 -14.42 -2.12 -7.49
N LEU A 207 -14.34 -3.45 -7.65
CA LEU A 207 -13.33 -4.09 -8.48
C LEU A 207 -13.38 -3.62 -9.94
N LYS A 208 -14.58 -3.39 -10.49
CA LYS A 208 -14.73 -2.81 -11.83
C LYS A 208 -14.19 -1.39 -11.92
N CYS A 209 -14.34 -0.57 -10.87
CA CYS A 209 -13.74 0.77 -10.83
C CYS A 209 -12.21 0.68 -10.88
N GLU A 210 -11.60 -0.24 -10.14
CA GLU A 210 -10.16 -0.47 -10.18
C GLU A 210 -9.69 -0.89 -11.58
N PHE A 211 -10.39 -1.86 -12.19
CA PHE A 211 -10.06 -2.29 -13.56
C PHE A 211 -10.24 -1.16 -14.58
N ASN A 212 -11.29 -0.34 -14.46
CA ASN A 212 -11.49 0.82 -15.32
C ASN A 212 -10.39 1.88 -15.15
N ALA A 213 -9.89 2.08 -13.91
CA ALA A 213 -8.77 2.98 -13.66
C ALA A 213 -7.49 2.52 -14.38
N ILE A 214 -7.16 1.23 -14.31
CA ILE A 214 -6.00 0.67 -15.01
C ILE A 214 -6.22 0.70 -16.53
N LYS A 215 -7.41 0.35 -17.02
CA LYS A 215 -7.76 0.46 -18.44
C LYS A 215 -7.58 1.89 -18.97
N LYS A 216 -8.06 2.90 -18.22
CA LYS A 216 -7.89 4.31 -18.55
C LYS A 216 -6.42 4.70 -18.68
N LEU A 217 -5.55 4.17 -17.83
CA LEU A 217 -4.11 4.38 -17.92
C LEU A 217 -3.49 3.69 -19.15
N HIS A 218 -3.92 2.46 -19.47
CA HIS A 218 -3.49 1.78 -20.71
C HIS A 218 -3.90 2.55 -21.96
N GLU A 219 -5.10 3.13 -21.98
CA GLU A 219 -5.57 4.00 -23.07
C GLU A 219 -4.74 5.30 -23.19
N LYS A 220 -4.16 5.78 -22.09
CA LYS A 220 -3.19 6.90 -22.07
C LYS A 220 -1.77 6.48 -22.49
N GLY A 221 -1.49 5.18 -22.65
CA GLY A 221 -0.19 4.64 -23.07
C GLY A 221 0.64 3.96 -21.98
N TYR A 222 0.16 3.87 -20.74
CA TYR A 222 0.86 3.18 -19.62
C TYR A 222 0.62 1.67 -19.68
N THR A 223 1.10 1.00 -20.72
CA THR A 223 0.93 -0.45 -20.92
C THR A 223 1.83 -1.32 -20.05
N ASN A 224 2.68 -0.69 -19.24
CA ASN A 224 3.57 -1.35 -18.29
C ASN A 224 2.91 -1.66 -16.93
N ILE A 225 1.61 -1.38 -16.76
CA ILE A 225 0.88 -1.67 -15.54
C ILE A 225 0.18 -3.02 -15.67
N GLY A 226 0.49 -3.96 -14.76
CA GLY A 226 -0.20 -5.24 -14.61
C GLY A 226 -1.12 -5.24 -13.39
N ILE A 227 -2.08 -6.15 -13.36
CA ILE A 227 -3.06 -6.33 -12.27
C ILE A 227 -2.71 -7.59 -11.49
N MET A 228 -2.76 -7.49 -10.16
CA MET A 228 -2.47 -8.59 -9.23
C MET A 228 -3.58 -8.73 -8.19
N ILE A 229 -4.22 -9.90 -8.16
CA ILE A 229 -5.33 -10.22 -7.26
C ILE A 229 -4.80 -10.74 -5.92
N PRO A 230 -5.18 -10.15 -4.78
CA PRO A 230 -4.77 -10.62 -3.46
C PRO A 230 -5.68 -11.72 -2.91
N LEU A 231 -5.17 -12.52 -1.96
CA LEU A 231 -5.89 -13.45 -1.09
C LEU A 231 -6.79 -14.47 -1.79
N SER A 232 -6.51 -14.85 -3.04
CA SER A 232 -7.29 -15.88 -3.73
C SER A 232 -7.11 -17.25 -3.06
N GLN A 233 -8.24 -17.87 -2.68
CA GLN A 233 -8.29 -19.16 -1.97
C GLN A 233 -8.58 -20.33 -2.90
N ASN A 234 -9.18 -20.06 -4.05
CA ASN A 234 -9.49 -21.08 -5.06
C ASN A 234 -9.44 -20.49 -6.47
N PRO A 235 -9.22 -21.31 -7.50
CA PRO A 235 -9.12 -20.86 -8.89
C PRO A 235 -10.37 -20.15 -9.42
N GLU A 236 -11.56 -20.50 -8.94
CA GLU A 236 -12.83 -19.89 -9.35
C GLU A 236 -12.87 -18.40 -9.05
N GLU A 237 -12.27 -17.95 -7.96
CA GLU A 237 -12.19 -16.52 -7.63
C GLU A 237 -11.40 -15.76 -8.69
N LEU A 238 -10.26 -16.32 -9.14
CA LEU A 238 -9.46 -15.73 -10.21
C LEU A 238 -10.21 -15.73 -11.55
N ILE A 239 -10.93 -16.80 -11.86
CA ILE A 239 -11.76 -16.90 -13.07
C ILE A 239 -12.86 -15.83 -13.05
N GLN A 240 -13.53 -15.62 -11.91
CA GLN A 240 -14.54 -14.58 -11.75
C GLN A 240 -13.93 -13.17 -11.90
N ALA A 241 -12.77 -12.91 -11.30
CA ALA A 241 -12.06 -11.63 -11.46
C ALA A 241 -11.70 -11.37 -12.94
N LYS A 242 -11.17 -12.37 -13.64
CA LYS A 242 -10.89 -12.27 -15.10
C LYS A 242 -12.16 -11.99 -15.91
N ALA A 243 -13.28 -12.66 -15.59
CA ALA A 243 -14.56 -12.44 -16.25
C ALA A 243 -15.08 -11.01 -16.02
N LEU A 244 -14.93 -10.46 -14.81
CA LEU A 244 -15.26 -9.07 -14.53
C LEU A 244 -14.41 -8.09 -15.34
N CYS A 245 -13.09 -8.33 -15.43
CA CYS A 245 -12.18 -7.52 -16.24
C CYS A 245 -12.58 -7.57 -17.74
N SER A 246 -12.85 -8.76 -18.27
CA SER A 246 -13.33 -8.91 -19.65
C SER A 246 -14.68 -8.21 -19.89
N SER A 247 -15.56 -8.18 -18.88
CA SER A 247 -16.90 -7.56 -19.01
C SER A 247 -16.87 -6.07 -19.30
N ILE A 248 -15.79 -5.39 -18.93
CA ILE A 248 -15.56 -3.96 -19.23
C ILE A 248 -14.76 -3.75 -20.53
N GLY A 249 -14.52 -4.83 -21.32
CA GLY A 249 -13.73 -4.77 -22.54
C GLY A 249 -12.23 -4.54 -22.29
N PHE A 250 -11.69 -5.17 -21.24
CA PHE A 250 -10.27 -5.16 -20.90
C PHE A 250 -9.85 -6.62 -20.66
N GLU A 251 -9.23 -7.25 -21.67
CA GLU A 251 -9.00 -8.69 -21.68
C GLU A 251 -7.71 -9.07 -20.93
N PRO A 252 -7.80 -9.85 -19.83
CA PRO A 252 -6.63 -10.39 -19.14
C PRO A 252 -5.71 -11.19 -20.07
N HIS A 253 -4.40 -11.04 -19.90
CA HIS A 253 -3.33 -11.67 -20.69
C HIS A 253 -3.27 -11.27 -22.19
N LYS A 254 -4.14 -10.39 -22.63
CA LYS A 254 -4.11 -9.83 -23.97
C LYS A 254 -3.89 -8.32 -23.93
N ASP A 255 -4.72 -7.62 -23.20
CA ASP A 255 -4.66 -6.16 -23.07
C ASP A 255 -3.87 -5.74 -21.83
N VAL A 256 -3.84 -6.59 -20.81
CA VAL A 256 -3.15 -6.35 -19.55
C VAL A 256 -2.54 -7.63 -18.98
N ASP A 257 -1.35 -7.51 -18.38
CA ASP A 257 -0.78 -8.57 -17.57
C ASP A 257 -1.65 -8.77 -16.32
N PHE A 258 -2.06 -10.03 -16.08
CA PHE A 258 -2.99 -10.36 -15.01
C PHE A 258 -2.48 -11.54 -14.20
N GLY A 259 -2.40 -11.39 -12.89
CA GLY A 259 -1.88 -12.41 -12.00
C GLY A 259 -2.53 -12.38 -10.63
N MET A 260 -1.96 -13.15 -9.70
CA MET A 260 -2.41 -13.20 -8.31
C MET A 260 -1.22 -13.26 -7.35
N MET A 261 -1.47 -12.96 -6.10
CA MET A 261 -0.52 -13.21 -5.02
C MET A 261 -0.63 -14.66 -4.54
N VAL A 262 0.51 -15.37 -4.50
CA VAL A 262 0.60 -16.69 -3.86
C VAL A 262 1.00 -16.46 -2.40
N GLU A 263 0.04 -16.12 -1.56
CA GLU A 263 0.28 -15.65 -0.18
C GLU A 263 -0.48 -16.43 0.90
N ILE A 264 -1.35 -17.34 0.49
CA ILE A 264 -2.06 -18.23 1.40
C ILE A 264 -1.78 -19.70 1.06
N PRO A 265 -1.86 -20.62 2.03
CA PRO A 265 -1.53 -22.03 1.81
C PRO A 265 -2.31 -22.69 0.67
N ALA A 266 -3.61 -22.36 0.53
CA ALA A 266 -4.46 -22.91 -0.52
C ALA A 266 -3.92 -22.56 -1.92
N ALA A 267 -3.53 -21.32 -2.16
CA ALA A 267 -2.97 -20.87 -3.44
C ALA A 267 -1.66 -21.61 -3.78
N ALA A 268 -0.79 -21.81 -2.79
CA ALA A 268 0.46 -22.53 -3.00
C ALA A 268 0.23 -24.03 -3.30
N ILE A 269 -0.70 -24.66 -2.61
CA ILE A 269 -1.01 -26.10 -2.80
C ILE A 269 -1.71 -26.34 -4.14
N MET A 270 -2.58 -25.42 -4.55
CA MET A 270 -3.39 -25.55 -5.77
C MET A 270 -2.79 -24.83 -6.98
N ILE A 271 -1.51 -24.50 -6.94
CA ILE A 271 -0.87 -23.68 -8.01
C ILE A 271 -1.06 -24.25 -9.40
N ASP A 272 -1.04 -25.59 -9.53
CA ASP A 272 -1.25 -26.28 -10.80
C ASP A 272 -2.66 -26.06 -11.39
N GLU A 273 -3.64 -25.70 -10.57
CA GLU A 273 -4.99 -25.35 -11.02
C GLU A 273 -5.07 -23.88 -11.45
N TYR A 274 -4.32 -23.01 -10.81
CA TYR A 274 -4.27 -21.58 -11.14
C TYR A 274 -3.55 -21.25 -12.45
N ILE A 275 -2.58 -22.07 -12.86
CA ILE A 275 -1.79 -21.86 -14.08
C ILE A 275 -2.44 -22.45 -15.35
N LYS A 276 -3.58 -23.11 -15.24
CA LYS A 276 -4.38 -23.61 -16.37
C LYS A 276 -5.15 -22.49 -17.04
#